data_ad50ca8956a732c857f6c1281463ec79
#
_entry.id   ad50ca8956a732c857f6c1281463ec79
#
_cell.length_a   1.000
_cell.length_b   1.000
_cell.length_c   1.000
_cell.angle_alpha   90.00
_cell.angle_beta   90.00
_cell.angle_gamma   90.00
#
_symmetry.space_group_name_H-M   'P 1'
#
loop_
_entity.id
_entity.type
_entity.pdbx_description
1 polymer ?
#
loop_
_entity_poly.entity_id
_entity_poly.type
_entity_poly.pdbx_seq_one_letter_code
_entity_poly.pdbx_strand_id
1 'polypeptide(L)' 'MQLNGRKVVNAQVDDVDPNDYPDFCDAHFVYAEYEDTGEELTDAELEELNDSYPDVVNEMAYEYYM' A
#
# COMPACT_ATOMS: atom_id res chain seq x y z
N MET A 1 0.32 -9.70 1.77
CA MET A 1 -0.19 -8.90 2.89
C MET A 1 -1.51 -9.45 3.38
N GLN A 2 -1.84 -9.19 4.62
CA GLN A 2 -3.11 -9.63 5.22
C GLN A 2 -3.75 -8.49 5.99
N LEU A 3 -5.07 -8.45 5.98
CA LEU A 3 -5.86 -7.47 6.72
C LEU A 3 -7.13 -8.17 7.20
N ASN A 4 -7.44 -8.04 8.49
CA ASN A 4 -8.62 -8.70 9.10
C ASN A 4 -8.65 -10.22 8.86
N GLY A 5 -7.47 -10.86 8.82
CA GLY A 5 -7.35 -12.29 8.59
C GLY A 5 -7.56 -12.72 7.15
N ARG A 6 -7.66 -11.77 6.22
CA ARG A 6 -7.89 -12.02 4.79
C ARG A 6 -6.66 -11.59 3.99
N LYS A 7 -6.32 -12.34 2.97
CA LYS A 7 -5.19 -12.02 2.10
C LYS A 7 -5.53 -10.82 1.21
N VAL A 8 -4.58 -9.88 1.12
CA VAL A 8 -4.71 -8.67 0.31
C VAL A 8 -3.77 -8.77 -0.89
N VAL A 9 -4.29 -8.48 -2.07
CA VAL A 9 -3.56 -8.55 -3.35
C VAL A 9 -3.81 -7.30 -4.18
N ASN A 10 -3.05 -7.17 -5.27
CA ASN A 10 -3.18 -6.07 -6.24
C ASN A 10 -3.08 -4.68 -5.61
N ALA A 11 -2.25 -4.55 -4.59
CA ALA A 11 -2.03 -3.28 -3.92
C ALA A 11 -1.29 -2.30 -4.85
N GLN A 12 -1.71 -1.04 -4.82
CA GLN A 12 -1.08 0.05 -5.57
C GLN A 12 -0.70 1.18 -4.63
N VAL A 13 0.47 1.76 -4.86
CA VAL A 13 1.00 2.87 -4.08
C VAL A 13 1.08 4.10 -4.98
N ASP A 14 0.75 5.26 -4.43
CA ASP A 14 0.83 6.54 -5.14
C ASP A 14 1.50 7.59 -4.26
N ASP A 15 1.60 8.81 -4.79
CA ASP A 15 2.28 9.94 -4.14
C ASP A 15 3.75 9.67 -3.84
N VAL A 16 4.41 8.93 -4.74
CA VAL A 16 5.86 8.70 -4.67
C VAL A 16 6.56 9.94 -5.20
N ASP A 17 7.22 10.68 -4.30
CA ASP A 17 7.95 11.89 -4.64
C ASP A 17 9.46 11.59 -4.64
N PRO A 18 10.16 11.77 -5.77
CA PRO A 18 11.61 11.53 -5.84
C PRO A 18 12.41 12.40 -4.86
N ASN A 19 11.87 13.56 -4.47
CA ASN A 19 12.53 14.44 -3.50
C ASN A 19 12.52 13.87 -2.08
N ASP A 20 11.63 12.93 -1.80
CA ASP A 20 11.55 12.27 -0.49
C ASP A 20 12.43 11.01 -0.42
N TYR A 21 13.15 10.70 -1.49
CA TYR A 21 14.06 9.57 -1.50
C TYR A 21 15.11 9.73 -0.37
N PRO A 22 15.40 8.67 0.40
CA PRO A 22 14.88 7.30 0.27
C PRO A 22 13.63 6.99 1.10
N ASP A 23 13.11 7.93 1.87
CA ASP A 23 12.05 7.65 2.85
C ASP A 23 10.64 7.59 2.23
N PHE A 24 10.38 8.38 1.18
CA PHE A 24 9.07 8.44 0.52
C PHE A 24 7.92 8.61 1.51
N CYS A 25 8.01 9.65 2.35
CA CYS A 25 7.08 9.86 3.47
C CYS A 25 5.62 9.99 3.04
N ASP A 26 5.37 10.50 1.84
CA ASP A 26 4.02 10.72 1.33
C ASP A 26 3.46 9.52 0.58
N ALA A 27 4.28 8.52 0.27
CA ALA A 27 3.82 7.33 -0.43
C ALA A 27 2.87 6.52 0.46
N HIS A 28 1.77 6.06 -0.12
CA HIS A 28 0.77 5.27 0.62
C HIS A 28 -0.04 4.40 -0.34
N PHE A 29 -0.68 3.38 0.22
CA PHE A 29 -1.60 2.55 -0.55
C PHE A 29 -2.83 3.37 -0.92
N VAL A 30 -3.15 3.40 -2.22
CA VAL A 30 -4.34 4.07 -2.73
C VAL A 30 -5.39 3.08 -3.23
N TYR A 31 -4.98 1.82 -3.43
CA TYR A 31 -5.86 0.75 -3.88
C TYR A 31 -5.32 -0.58 -3.40
N ALA A 32 -6.22 -1.47 -3.02
CA ALA A 32 -5.92 -2.87 -2.77
C ALA A 32 -7.23 -3.64 -2.78
N GLU A 33 -7.17 -4.96 -2.90
CA GLU A 33 -8.36 -5.79 -2.88
C GLU A 33 -8.12 -7.09 -2.13
N TYR A 34 -9.19 -7.70 -1.64
CA TYR A 34 -9.14 -9.00 -0.99
C TYR A 34 -9.10 -10.10 -2.04
N GLU A 35 -8.18 -11.06 -1.87
CA GLU A 35 -8.03 -12.16 -2.82
C GLU A 35 -9.26 -13.05 -2.88
N ASP A 36 -9.90 -13.30 -1.74
CA ASP A 36 -11.00 -14.25 -1.64
C ASP A 36 -12.26 -13.80 -2.35
N THR A 37 -12.57 -12.52 -2.35
CA THR A 37 -13.79 -11.97 -2.96
C THR A 37 -13.52 -11.02 -4.11
N GLY A 38 -12.30 -10.49 -4.18
CA GLY A 38 -11.96 -9.44 -5.14
C GLY A 38 -12.52 -8.07 -4.77
N GLU A 39 -13.03 -7.94 -3.54
CA GLU A 39 -13.56 -6.66 -3.07
C GLU A 39 -12.46 -5.63 -2.83
N GLU A 40 -12.70 -4.41 -3.29
CA GLU A 40 -11.79 -3.29 -3.04
C GLU A 40 -11.84 -2.90 -1.56
N LEU A 41 -10.68 -2.60 -1.00
CA LEU A 41 -10.59 -2.08 0.37
C LEU A 41 -11.22 -0.69 0.45
N THR A 42 -11.91 -0.43 1.57
CA THR A 42 -12.42 0.91 1.87
C THR A 42 -11.28 1.84 2.29
N ASP A 43 -11.55 3.14 2.34
CA ASP A 43 -10.56 4.11 2.79
C ASP A 43 -10.03 3.78 4.20
N ALA A 44 -10.92 3.38 5.10
CA ALA A 44 -10.52 2.98 6.46
C ALA A 44 -9.63 1.75 6.45
N GLU A 45 -9.94 0.78 5.60
CA GLU A 45 -9.13 -0.43 5.45
C GLU A 45 -7.77 -0.13 4.82
N LEU A 46 -7.72 0.77 3.84
CA LEU A 46 -6.45 1.21 3.24
C LEU A 46 -5.57 1.90 4.28
N GLU A 47 -6.16 2.74 5.12
CA GLU A 47 -5.45 3.41 6.20
C GLU A 47 -4.84 2.39 7.17
N GLU A 48 -5.61 1.38 7.55
CA GLU A 48 -5.15 0.30 8.40
C GLU A 48 -4.02 -0.49 7.75
N LEU A 49 -4.13 -0.74 6.45
CA LEU A 49 -3.08 -1.42 5.68
C LEU A 49 -1.78 -0.61 5.68
N ASN A 50 -1.88 0.70 5.49
CA ASN A 50 -0.72 1.60 5.54
C ASN A 50 -0.02 1.56 6.89
N ASP A 51 -0.79 1.49 7.98
CA ASP A 51 -0.23 1.42 9.33
C ASP A 51 0.44 0.08 9.60
N SER A 52 -0.09 -0.99 9.02
CA SER A 52 0.42 -2.34 9.25
C SER A 52 1.64 -2.69 8.40
N TYR A 53 1.76 -2.10 7.23
CA TYR A 53 2.80 -2.47 6.25
C TYR A 53 3.55 -1.25 5.71
N PRO A 54 4.14 -0.41 6.57
CA PRO A 54 4.90 0.75 6.08
C PRO A 54 6.13 0.33 5.28
N ASP A 55 6.75 -0.80 5.63
CA ASP A 55 7.93 -1.32 4.91
C ASP A 55 7.57 -1.72 3.48
N VAL A 56 6.38 -2.29 3.28
CA VAL A 56 5.91 -2.69 1.96
C VAL A 56 5.65 -1.46 1.10
N VAL A 57 5.06 -0.42 1.67
CA VAL A 57 4.86 0.86 0.97
C VAL A 57 6.19 1.40 0.48
N ASN A 58 7.20 1.42 1.34
CA ASN A 58 8.52 1.92 0.99
C ASN A 58 9.16 1.11 -0.13
N GLU A 59 9.08 -0.20 -0.04
CA GLU A 59 9.62 -1.11 -1.06
C GLU A 59 8.93 -0.89 -2.42
N MET A 60 7.62 -0.77 -2.43
CA MET A 60 6.87 -0.53 -3.66
C MET A 60 7.18 0.86 -4.24
N ALA A 61 7.39 1.85 -3.39
CA ALA A 61 7.78 3.18 -3.82
C ALA A 61 9.15 3.17 -4.51
N TYR A 62 10.09 2.40 -3.98
CA TYR A 62 11.39 2.21 -4.63
C TYR A 62 11.25 1.61 -6.02
N GLU A 63 10.44 0.58 -6.15
CA GLU A 63 10.19 -0.07 -7.44
C GLU A 63 9.53 0.89 -8.42
N TYR A 64 8.60 1.70 -7.93
CA TYR A 64 7.92 2.70 -8.76
C TYR A 64 8.88 3.77 -9.24
N TYR A 65 9.79 4.22 -8.36
CA TYR A 65 10.77 5.27 -8.66
C TYR A 65 11.80 4.78 -9.70
N MET A 66 12.21 3.55 -9.60
CA MET A 66 13.18 2.94 -10.50
C MET A 66 12.53 2.40 -11.78
#